data_ac27a37591339f97f9c3179a614a0556
#
_entry.id   ac27a37591339f97f9c3179a614a0556
#
_cell.length_a   1.000
_cell.length_b   1.000
_cell.length_c   1.000
_cell.angle_alpha   90.00
_cell.angle_beta   90.00
_cell.angle_gamma   90.00
#
_symmetry.space_group_name_H-M   'P 1'
#
loop_
_entity.id
_entity.type
_entity.pdbx_description
1 polymer ?
#
loop_
_entity_poly.entity_id
_entity_poly.type
_entity_poly.pdbx_seq_one_letter_code
_entity_poly.pdbx_strand_id
1 'polypeptide(L)'
;MKNFFVFFFVGFMISCANDITDNKITLDIDGAEERVPSISEVKAIVLETNDTNLVGAISKVLVRNNHIYIFDRNNGKISIFSIDGRHLSTIDKRGAGPQEYILPIDMDVDINGNIYIADASRRNVVVYTPNGNFIKKIEVGRIFTGLGIIDENNIWLANVSEESNLNVKLAFFDVINKKINTVCSAKVDGEIELPMFSPSPFFRSGEKLYFYDRFSPYCFSLNNNGIMSDTIKILSEKLPNKQDVEKWVKQPQSMQTTDKITGITALYFADNSMYISFASQTRNKVLCLNNQKPIVFNSFINDRTMHLNQVIYASYDNYMISYMPADEFISNKSFYSADLKAIATNIKPDSNPIIIMYSFK
;
A
#
# COMPACT_ATOMS: atom_id res chain seq x y z
N MET A 1 3.17 -61.42 5.63
CA MET A 1 2.33 -60.29 5.96
C MET A 1 3.24 -59.07 5.95
N LYS A 2 3.22 -58.30 4.88
CA LYS A 2 4.00 -57.04 4.71
C LYS A 2 3.05 -55.88 5.01
N ASN A 3 3.29 -55.15 6.10
CA ASN A 3 2.57 -53.95 6.42
C ASN A 3 3.10 -52.82 5.51
N PHE A 4 2.26 -52.31 4.65
CA PHE A 4 2.47 -51.09 3.90
C PHE A 4 2.06 -49.91 4.80
N PHE A 5 3.03 -49.14 5.27
CA PHE A 5 2.81 -47.85 5.87
C PHE A 5 2.67 -46.83 4.73
N VAL A 6 1.44 -46.40 4.52
CA VAL A 6 1.15 -45.24 3.64
C VAL A 6 1.46 -43.98 4.46
N PHE A 7 2.58 -43.33 4.17
CA PHE A 7 2.86 -41.98 4.66
C PHE A 7 2.00 -40.99 3.89
N PHE A 8 0.95 -40.50 4.51
CA PHE A 8 0.24 -39.32 4.06
C PHE A 8 1.17 -38.12 4.28
N PHE A 9 1.83 -37.65 3.23
CA PHE A 9 2.48 -36.36 3.20
C PHE A 9 1.38 -35.29 3.09
N VAL A 10 0.85 -34.86 4.25
CA VAL A 10 0.09 -33.63 4.36
C VAL A 10 1.09 -32.50 4.08
N GLY A 11 1.07 -31.96 2.87
CA GLY A 11 1.82 -30.77 2.52
C GLY A 11 1.37 -29.62 3.39
N PHE A 12 2.15 -29.30 4.40
CA PHE A 12 1.98 -28.09 5.20
C PHE A 12 2.16 -26.90 4.27
N MET A 13 1.05 -26.30 3.88
CA MET A 13 1.03 -24.89 3.54
C MET A 13 1.53 -24.18 4.81
N ILE A 14 2.77 -23.72 4.80
CA ILE A 14 3.29 -22.93 5.90
C ILE A 14 2.53 -21.62 5.90
N SER A 15 1.40 -21.62 6.57
CA SER A 15 0.74 -20.45 7.09
C SER A 15 1.75 -19.75 8.00
N CYS A 16 1.90 -18.46 7.87
CA CYS A 16 2.57 -17.60 8.83
C CYS A 16 1.76 -17.57 10.15
N ALA A 17 1.61 -18.70 10.82
CA ALA A 17 0.73 -18.86 11.97
C ALA A 17 1.50 -19.33 13.19
N ASN A 18 2.39 -18.48 13.70
CA ASN A 18 2.83 -18.60 15.08
C ASN A 18 2.43 -17.32 15.80
N ASP A 19 1.55 -17.46 16.81
CA ASP A 19 1.09 -16.44 17.75
C ASP A 19 0.23 -15.30 17.20
N ILE A 20 -0.93 -15.64 16.64
CA ILE A 20 -1.97 -14.66 16.30
C ILE A 20 -2.93 -14.55 17.48
N THR A 21 -2.98 -13.39 18.12
CA THR A 21 -4.02 -13.05 19.10
C THR A 21 -5.38 -12.78 18.43
N ASP A 22 -6.46 -13.10 19.10
CA ASP A 22 -7.80 -13.53 18.71
C ASP A 22 -8.74 -12.59 17.90
N ASN A 23 -8.29 -11.55 17.26
CA ASN A 23 -9.19 -10.72 16.43
C ASN A 23 -9.13 -11.14 14.95
N LYS A 24 -9.94 -12.11 14.56
CA LYS A 24 -10.04 -12.58 13.16
C LYS A 24 -11.28 -12.00 12.50
N ILE A 25 -11.06 -11.16 11.48
CA ILE A 25 -12.12 -10.70 10.58
C ILE A 25 -12.16 -11.64 9.38
N THR A 26 -13.31 -12.21 9.08
CA THR A 26 -13.51 -12.99 7.86
C THR A 26 -14.40 -12.22 6.89
N LEU A 27 -13.91 -12.00 5.68
CA LEU A 27 -14.58 -11.26 4.62
C LEU A 27 -14.86 -12.19 3.45
N ASP A 28 -16.13 -12.57 3.29
CA ASP A 28 -16.61 -13.33 2.12
C ASP A 28 -16.96 -12.34 1.00
N ILE A 29 -16.15 -12.34 -0.06
CA ILE A 29 -16.35 -11.44 -1.21
C ILE A 29 -17.19 -12.05 -2.32
N ASP A 30 -17.41 -13.37 -2.35
CA ASP A 30 -18.29 -13.99 -3.34
C ASP A 30 -19.76 -13.78 -2.99
N GLY A 31 -20.06 -13.66 -1.70
CA GLY A 31 -21.38 -13.26 -1.21
C GLY A 31 -21.64 -11.75 -1.25
N ALA A 32 -20.70 -10.94 -1.76
CA ALA A 32 -20.82 -9.48 -1.77
C ALA A 32 -21.96 -9.00 -2.67
N GLU A 33 -22.56 -7.87 -2.29
CA GLU A 33 -23.58 -7.19 -3.08
C GLU A 33 -22.92 -6.34 -4.17
N GLU A 34 -23.34 -6.48 -5.43
CA GLU A 34 -22.86 -5.61 -6.50
C GLU A 34 -23.71 -4.34 -6.52
N ARG A 35 -23.14 -3.25 -6.02
CA ARG A 35 -23.75 -1.93 -6.04
C ARG A 35 -22.71 -0.83 -5.96
N VAL A 36 -23.12 0.37 -6.34
CA VAL A 36 -22.30 1.56 -6.17
C VAL A 36 -22.41 2.04 -4.72
N PRO A 37 -21.30 2.15 -3.99
CA PRO A 37 -21.34 2.65 -2.61
C PRO A 37 -21.71 4.13 -2.58
N SER A 38 -22.49 4.51 -1.56
CA SER A 38 -22.86 5.91 -1.33
C SER A 38 -21.75 6.64 -0.62
N ILE A 39 -21.35 7.78 -1.19
CA ILE A 39 -20.38 8.70 -0.58
C ILE A 39 -21.15 9.72 0.27
N SER A 40 -20.72 9.91 1.51
CA SER A 40 -21.30 10.91 2.43
C SER A 40 -20.72 12.29 2.22
N GLU A 41 -19.41 12.38 1.99
CA GLU A 41 -18.69 13.63 1.85
C GLU A 41 -17.52 13.48 0.85
N VAL A 42 -17.29 14.54 0.07
CA VAL A 42 -16.13 14.68 -0.82
C VAL A 42 -15.44 16.01 -0.53
N LYS A 43 -14.13 15.96 -0.28
CA LYS A 43 -13.27 17.15 -0.18
C LYS A 43 -12.21 17.09 -1.27
N ALA A 44 -12.00 18.23 -1.94
CA ALA A 44 -10.91 18.39 -2.89
C ALA A 44 -9.87 19.33 -2.28
N ILE A 45 -8.65 18.83 -2.13
CA ILE A 45 -7.50 19.58 -1.61
C ILE A 45 -6.63 19.98 -2.80
N VAL A 46 -6.57 21.26 -3.06
CA VAL A 46 -5.69 21.83 -4.11
C VAL A 46 -4.28 21.91 -3.55
N LEU A 47 -3.36 21.17 -4.13
CA LEU A 47 -1.96 21.27 -3.75
C LEU A 47 -1.37 22.55 -4.32
N GLU A 48 -0.70 23.34 -3.47
CA GLU A 48 0.03 24.52 -3.89
C GLU A 48 0.97 24.20 -5.05
N THR A 49 0.94 25.02 -6.09
CA THR A 49 1.68 24.80 -7.33
C THR A 49 2.57 25.98 -7.66
N ASN A 50 3.86 25.72 -7.81
CA ASN A 50 4.84 26.65 -8.35
C ASN A 50 5.98 25.86 -9.04
N ASP A 51 6.90 26.52 -9.68
CA ASP A 51 7.97 25.90 -10.45
C ASP A 51 8.90 25.00 -9.63
N THR A 52 8.92 25.15 -8.31
CA THR A 52 9.83 24.41 -7.41
C THR A 52 9.17 23.23 -6.71
N ASN A 53 7.84 23.13 -6.73
CA ASN A 53 7.09 22.10 -6.00
C ASN A 53 6.19 21.23 -6.89
N LEU A 54 6.47 21.17 -8.18
CA LEU A 54 5.73 20.33 -9.10
C LEU A 54 5.84 18.85 -8.70
N VAL A 55 4.69 18.23 -8.58
CA VAL A 55 4.53 16.79 -8.34
C VAL A 55 4.53 16.07 -9.68
N GLY A 56 5.43 15.14 -9.86
CA GLY A 56 5.48 14.27 -11.05
C GLY A 56 4.56 13.05 -10.90
N ALA A 57 5.08 11.87 -11.20
CA ALA A 57 4.33 10.63 -11.10
C ALA A 57 4.13 10.22 -9.63
N ILE A 58 2.88 10.13 -9.19
CA ILE A 58 2.56 9.67 -7.83
C ILE A 58 2.70 8.16 -7.74
N SER A 59 3.69 7.71 -6.98
CA SER A 59 3.94 6.28 -6.72
C SER A 59 3.34 5.85 -5.38
N LYS A 60 3.33 6.72 -4.38
CA LYS A 60 2.74 6.47 -3.06
C LYS A 60 2.24 7.79 -2.45
N VAL A 61 1.12 7.72 -1.78
CA VAL A 61 0.60 8.80 -0.94
C VAL A 61 0.49 8.28 0.49
N LEU A 62 0.95 9.08 1.44
CA LEU A 62 0.70 8.86 2.87
C LEU A 62 0.14 10.13 3.46
N VAL A 63 -0.79 9.99 4.41
CA VAL A 63 -1.26 11.12 5.21
C VAL A 63 -1.05 10.78 6.67
N ARG A 64 -0.33 11.63 7.37
CA ARG A 64 -0.01 11.47 8.79
C ARG A 64 0.28 12.84 9.42
N ASN A 65 -0.13 13.03 10.67
CA ASN A 65 0.13 14.26 11.41
C ASN A 65 -0.30 15.55 10.67
N ASN A 66 -1.47 15.53 10.02
CA ASN A 66 -1.96 16.63 9.18
C ASN A 66 -1.03 17.02 8.02
N HIS A 67 -0.19 16.08 7.56
CA HIS A 67 0.65 16.26 6.39
C HIS A 67 0.34 15.21 5.33
N ILE A 68 0.40 15.62 4.07
CA ILE A 68 0.30 14.78 2.88
C ILE A 68 1.72 14.59 2.35
N TYR A 69 2.17 13.35 2.29
CA TYR A 69 3.47 12.96 1.73
C TYR A 69 3.24 12.28 0.40
N ILE A 70 3.85 12.81 -0.64
CA ILE A 70 3.73 12.28 -2.02
C ILE A 70 5.09 11.83 -2.48
N PHE A 71 5.21 10.54 -2.77
CA PHE A 71 6.43 9.94 -3.28
C PHE A 71 6.34 9.78 -4.80
N ASP A 72 7.22 10.48 -5.51
CA ASP A 72 7.54 10.27 -6.92
C ASP A 72 8.81 9.43 -7.03
N ARG A 73 8.63 8.12 -7.16
CA ARG A 73 9.77 7.19 -7.27
C ARG A 73 10.59 7.41 -8.53
N ASN A 74 9.99 7.81 -9.64
CA ASN A 74 10.67 7.99 -10.90
C ASN A 74 11.71 9.11 -10.81
N ASN A 75 11.34 10.22 -10.20
CA ASN A 75 12.23 11.35 -9.96
C ASN A 75 13.00 11.22 -8.64
N GLY A 76 12.61 10.30 -7.77
CA GLY A 76 13.20 10.11 -6.46
C GLY A 76 12.91 11.24 -5.49
N LYS A 77 11.74 11.89 -5.60
CA LYS A 77 11.33 13.04 -4.80
C LYS A 77 10.21 12.69 -3.83
N ILE A 78 10.22 13.34 -2.67
CA ILE A 78 9.10 13.32 -1.74
C ILE A 78 8.66 14.75 -1.50
N SER A 79 7.45 15.08 -1.94
CA SER A 79 6.82 16.38 -1.70
C SER A 79 5.93 16.31 -0.48
N ILE A 80 6.02 17.29 0.39
CA ILE A 80 5.30 17.33 1.66
C ILE A 80 4.40 18.56 1.66
N PHE A 81 3.12 18.33 1.87
CA PHE A 81 2.10 19.37 1.96
C PHE A 81 1.38 19.27 3.31
N SER A 82 0.85 20.39 3.79
CA SER A 82 -0.13 20.38 4.87
C SER A 82 -1.45 19.76 4.39
N ILE A 83 -2.32 19.38 5.33
CA ILE A 83 -3.62 18.75 4.99
C ILE A 83 -4.55 19.69 4.20
N ASP A 84 -4.32 20.98 4.23
CA ASP A 84 -5.01 22.01 3.44
C ASP A 84 -4.33 22.29 2.07
N GLY A 85 -3.27 21.56 1.74
CA GLY A 85 -2.61 21.60 0.42
C GLY A 85 -1.47 22.60 0.27
N ARG A 86 -1.08 23.35 1.33
CA ARG A 86 0.06 24.26 1.29
C ARG A 86 1.38 23.46 1.24
N HIS A 87 2.27 23.80 0.35
CA HIS A 87 3.58 23.18 0.26
C HIS A 87 4.44 23.50 1.49
N LEU A 88 5.04 22.49 2.10
CA LEU A 88 5.88 22.62 3.28
C LEU A 88 7.36 22.41 2.95
N SER A 89 7.67 21.33 2.23
CA SER A 89 9.04 21.00 1.83
C SER A 89 9.07 19.96 0.71
N THR A 90 10.24 19.81 0.09
CA THR A 90 10.52 18.72 -0.86
C THR A 90 11.86 18.10 -0.51
N ILE A 91 11.89 16.78 -0.35
CA ILE A 91 13.12 16.01 -0.25
C ILE A 91 13.49 15.58 -1.67
N ASP A 92 14.54 16.21 -2.21
CA ASP A 92 15.15 15.90 -3.50
C ASP A 92 16.65 15.71 -3.27
N LYS A 93 17.02 14.53 -2.77
CA LYS A 93 18.36 14.18 -2.32
C LYS A 93 18.91 12.96 -3.06
N ARG A 94 18.53 12.81 -4.33
CA ARG A 94 19.06 11.74 -5.18
C ARG A 94 20.50 12.04 -5.58
N GLY A 95 21.41 11.17 -5.16
CA GLY A 95 22.84 11.33 -5.44
C GLY A 95 23.71 10.30 -4.73
N ALA A 96 25.04 10.43 -4.89
CA ALA A 96 26.03 9.52 -4.34
C ALA A 96 26.65 9.98 -2.99
N GLY A 97 26.28 11.15 -2.50
CA GLY A 97 26.80 11.73 -1.27
C GLY A 97 26.43 10.93 -0.01
N PRO A 98 27.08 11.22 1.12
CA PRO A 98 26.87 10.47 2.37
C PRO A 98 25.49 10.65 2.96
N GLN A 99 24.80 11.74 2.66
CA GLN A 99 23.45 12.04 3.13
C GLN A 99 22.38 11.88 2.05
N GLU A 100 22.71 11.22 0.92
CA GLU A 100 21.85 11.08 -0.25
C GLU A 100 21.46 9.61 -0.45
N TYR A 101 20.44 9.38 -1.28
CA TYR A 101 20.00 8.05 -1.75
C TYR A 101 20.16 7.94 -3.25
N ILE A 102 20.39 6.72 -3.76
CA ILE A 102 20.61 6.47 -5.20
C ILE A 102 19.33 5.96 -5.87
N LEU A 103 18.73 4.91 -5.32
CA LEU A 103 17.57 4.23 -5.91
C LEU A 103 16.46 4.08 -4.86
N PRO A 104 15.67 5.15 -4.63
CA PRO A 104 14.56 5.08 -3.70
C PRO A 104 13.44 4.23 -4.29
N ILE A 105 13.02 3.20 -3.56
CA ILE A 105 11.99 2.25 -4.03
C ILE A 105 10.71 2.28 -3.22
N ASP A 106 10.79 2.65 -1.96
CA ASP A 106 9.66 2.82 -1.06
C ASP A 106 9.97 3.85 0.02
N MET A 107 8.94 4.34 0.68
CA MET A 107 9.07 5.25 1.80
C MET A 107 7.97 5.00 2.84
N ASP A 108 8.25 5.32 4.08
CA ASP A 108 7.25 5.42 5.15
C ASP A 108 7.59 6.56 6.10
N VAL A 109 6.65 6.90 6.99
CA VAL A 109 6.75 8.04 7.90
C VAL A 109 6.46 7.58 9.32
N ASP A 110 7.31 7.95 10.29
CA ASP A 110 7.09 7.62 11.70
C ASP A 110 6.08 8.57 12.38
N ILE A 111 5.81 8.32 13.66
CA ILE A 111 4.87 9.14 14.45
C ILE A 111 5.33 10.60 14.60
N ASN A 112 6.63 10.87 14.51
CA ASN A 112 7.20 12.21 14.61
C ASN A 112 7.22 12.94 13.25
N GLY A 113 6.80 12.28 12.17
CA GLY A 113 6.81 12.80 10.81
C GLY A 113 8.16 12.63 10.12
N ASN A 114 9.13 11.93 10.69
CA ASN A 114 10.39 11.65 10.01
C ASN A 114 10.15 10.68 8.85
N ILE A 115 10.80 10.97 7.74
CA ILE A 115 10.66 10.26 6.48
C ILE A 115 11.79 9.23 6.34
N TYR A 116 11.41 7.98 6.19
CA TYR A 116 12.29 6.84 5.98
C TYR A 116 12.21 6.43 4.52
N ILE A 117 13.36 6.43 3.83
CA ILE A 117 13.47 6.14 2.40
C ILE A 117 14.27 4.86 2.21
N ALA A 118 13.68 3.86 1.59
CA ALA A 118 14.33 2.61 1.22
C ALA A 118 15.22 2.82 -0.01
N ASP A 119 16.54 2.74 0.14
CA ASP A 119 17.50 2.80 -0.96
C ASP A 119 17.96 1.38 -1.35
N ALA A 120 17.40 0.86 -2.43
CA ALA A 120 17.73 -0.49 -2.91
C ALA A 120 19.18 -0.62 -3.37
N SER A 121 19.77 0.44 -3.94
CA SER A 121 21.15 0.42 -4.42
C SER A 121 22.16 0.27 -3.29
N ARG A 122 21.90 0.92 -2.17
CA ARG A 122 22.78 0.90 -0.99
C ARG A 122 22.35 -0.10 0.07
N ARG A 123 21.19 -0.73 -0.08
CA ARG A 123 20.62 -1.70 0.87
C ARG A 123 20.48 -1.13 2.27
N ASN A 124 20.04 0.12 2.35
CA ASN A 124 19.86 0.86 3.59
C ASN A 124 18.56 1.67 3.59
N VAL A 125 18.25 2.26 4.74
CA VAL A 125 17.18 3.23 4.89
C VAL A 125 17.80 4.57 5.24
N VAL A 126 17.46 5.63 4.51
CA VAL A 126 17.90 7.00 4.79
C VAL A 126 16.78 7.75 5.46
N VAL A 127 17.06 8.45 6.55
CA VAL A 127 16.07 9.12 7.38
C VAL A 127 16.27 10.62 7.34
N TYR A 128 15.16 11.35 7.08
CA TYR A 128 15.11 12.80 7.06
C TYR A 128 14.01 13.33 7.98
N THR A 129 14.17 14.56 8.47
CA THR A 129 13.10 15.30 9.10
C THR A 129 12.06 15.75 8.07
N PRO A 130 10.84 16.19 8.48
CA PRO A 130 9.85 16.78 7.58
C PRO A 130 10.38 17.99 6.78
N ASN A 131 11.37 18.69 7.31
CA ASN A 131 12.02 19.84 6.63
C ASN A 131 13.17 19.42 5.69
N GLY A 132 13.36 18.12 5.44
CA GLY A 132 14.39 17.60 4.53
C GLY A 132 15.81 17.58 5.11
N ASN A 133 16.00 17.77 6.42
CA ASN A 133 17.30 17.63 7.05
C ASN A 133 17.63 16.16 7.28
N PHE A 134 18.85 15.75 6.93
CA PHE A 134 19.32 14.40 7.17
C PHE A 134 19.43 14.10 8.67
N ILE A 135 18.93 12.92 9.08
CA ILE A 135 19.03 12.41 10.45
C ILE A 135 20.08 11.32 10.54
N LYS A 136 19.84 10.20 9.84
CA LYS A 136 20.71 9.01 9.91
C LYS A 136 20.55 8.11 8.69
N LYS A 137 21.49 7.19 8.52
CA LYS A 137 21.36 5.99 7.69
C LYS A 137 21.26 4.76 8.57
N ILE A 138 20.44 3.84 8.16
CA ILE A 138 20.22 2.55 8.82
C ILE A 138 20.65 1.47 7.84
N GLU A 139 21.79 0.85 8.11
CA GLU A 139 22.34 -0.20 7.25
C GLU A 139 21.56 -1.51 7.46
N VAL A 140 20.86 -1.95 6.43
CA VAL A 140 20.12 -3.24 6.41
C VAL A 140 20.99 -4.36 5.87
N GLY A 141 21.84 -4.06 4.88
CA GLY A 141 22.78 -5.01 4.26
C GLY A 141 22.12 -6.03 3.31
N ARG A 142 20.79 -5.96 3.13
CA ARG A 142 20.01 -6.84 2.24
C ARG A 142 19.20 -5.99 1.27
N ILE A 143 18.85 -6.57 0.12
CA ILE A 143 17.87 -5.98 -0.79
C ILE A 143 16.48 -6.26 -0.22
N PHE A 144 15.61 -5.26 -0.24
CA PHE A 144 14.21 -5.37 0.13
C PHE A 144 13.39 -4.42 -0.75
N THR A 145 12.08 -4.66 -0.89
CA THR A 145 11.24 -3.86 -1.79
C THR A 145 10.10 -3.12 -1.11
N GLY A 146 9.88 -3.37 0.17
CA GLY A 146 8.86 -2.68 0.95
C GLY A 146 9.37 -2.29 2.33
N LEU A 147 8.88 -1.16 2.82
CA LEU A 147 9.28 -0.55 4.08
C LEU A 147 8.04 -0.17 4.90
N GLY A 148 7.99 -0.64 6.16
CA GLY A 148 6.98 -0.25 7.13
C GLY A 148 7.64 0.16 8.44
N ILE A 149 7.34 1.36 8.94
CA ILE A 149 7.97 1.93 10.12
C ILE A 149 7.00 1.89 11.30
N ILE A 150 7.34 1.20 12.36
CA ILE A 150 6.61 1.32 13.63
C ILE A 150 7.17 2.49 14.42
N ASP A 151 8.47 2.45 14.68
CA ASP A 151 9.22 3.51 15.35
C ASP A 151 10.68 3.54 14.83
N GLU A 152 11.52 4.36 15.42
CA GLU A 152 12.91 4.55 14.99
C GLU A 152 13.80 3.31 15.13
N ASN A 153 13.40 2.31 15.93
CA ASN A 153 14.17 1.10 16.23
C ASN A 153 13.54 -0.16 15.63
N ASN A 154 12.27 -0.09 15.21
CA ASN A 154 11.46 -1.23 14.82
C ASN A 154 10.92 -1.04 13.39
N ILE A 155 11.55 -1.73 12.45
CA ILE A 155 11.28 -1.60 11.02
C ILE A 155 10.80 -2.95 10.48
N TRP A 156 9.75 -2.92 9.68
CA TRP A 156 9.30 -4.05 8.91
C TRP A 156 9.77 -3.93 7.47
N LEU A 157 10.28 -5.03 6.93
CA LEU A 157 10.81 -5.14 5.59
C LEU A 157 10.05 -6.19 4.81
N ALA A 158 9.68 -5.88 3.57
CA ALA A 158 9.04 -6.85 2.69
C ALA A 158 9.95 -7.27 1.56
N ASN A 159 9.78 -8.53 1.12
CA ASN A 159 10.52 -9.14 0.03
C ASN A 159 12.04 -8.97 0.20
N VAL A 160 12.55 -9.48 1.30
CA VAL A 160 13.99 -9.40 1.61
C VAL A 160 14.73 -10.52 0.91
N SER A 161 15.81 -10.18 0.20
CA SER A 161 16.68 -11.18 -0.41
C SER A 161 17.58 -11.86 0.61
N GLU A 162 17.72 -13.18 0.53
CA GLU A 162 18.72 -13.95 1.29
C GLU A 162 19.72 -14.59 0.34
N GLU A 163 20.95 -14.85 0.85
CA GLU A 163 22.02 -15.51 0.08
C GLU A 163 21.69 -16.96 -0.31
N SER A 164 20.69 -17.55 0.37
CA SER A 164 20.29 -18.96 0.21
C SER A 164 19.13 -19.20 -0.75
N ASN A 165 18.78 -18.26 -1.62
CA ASN A 165 17.60 -18.33 -2.52
C ASN A 165 16.24 -18.43 -1.81
N LEU A 166 16.16 -18.11 -0.52
CA LEU A 166 14.90 -18.00 0.22
C LEU A 166 14.44 -16.55 0.15
N ASN A 167 13.37 -16.29 -0.60
CA ASN A 167 12.73 -14.98 -0.58
C ASN A 167 11.93 -14.83 0.72
N VAL A 168 12.39 -13.97 1.60
CA VAL A 168 11.67 -13.61 2.82
C VAL A 168 10.59 -12.60 2.47
N LYS A 169 9.33 -13.00 2.57
CA LYS A 169 8.19 -12.11 2.27
C LYS A 169 8.05 -10.99 3.28
N LEU A 170 8.28 -11.29 4.55
CA LEU A 170 8.16 -10.36 5.66
C LEU A 170 9.25 -10.63 6.69
N ALA A 171 9.98 -9.59 7.04
CA ALA A 171 11.00 -9.62 8.09
C ALA A 171 10.85 -8.42 9.03
N PHE A 172 11.17 -8.64 10.28
CA PHE A 172 11.31 -7.59 11.29
C PHE A 172 12.79 -7.27 11.48
N PHE A 173 13.13 -5.99 11.36
CA PHE A 173 14.48 -5.50 11.53
C PHE A 173 14.61 -4.69 12.83
N ASP A 174 15.35 -5.23 13.76
CA ASP A 174 15.76 -4.59 15.00
C ASP A 174 16.97 -3.69 14.70
N VAL A 175 16.78 -2.40 14.70
CA VAL A 175 17.81 -1.40 14.35
C VAL A 175 18.92 -1.36 15.39
N ILE A 176 18.61 -1.53 16.68
CA ILE A 176 19.56 -1.47 17.78
C ILE A 176 20.54 -2.63 17.68
N ASN A 177 20.03 -3.85 17.55
CA ASN A 177 20.82 -5.08 17.47
C ASN A 177 21.31 -5.38 16.05
N LYS A 178 20.90 -4.60 15.04
CA LYS A 178 21.19 -4.81 13.61
C LYS A 178 20.82 -6.22 13.14
N LYS A 179 19.69 -6.72 13.61
CA LYS A 179 19.27 -8.10 13.38
C LYS A 179 17.98 -8.14 12.54
N ILE A 180 18.03 -8.92 11.47
CA ILE A 180 16.84 -9.27 10.67
C ILE A 180 16.28 -10.59 11.21
N ASN A 181 15.03 -10.56 11.63
CA ASN A 181 14.27 -11.73 12.05
C ASN A 181 13.24 -12.05 10.97
N THR A 182 13.37 -13.20 10.34
CA THR A 182 12.39 -13.69 9.37
C THR A 182 11.10 -14.03 10.06
N VAL A 183 10.00 -13.43 9.65
CA VAL A 183 8.66 -13.70 10.19
C VAL A 183 7.88 -14.59 9.23
N CYS A 184 8.00 -14.35 7.93
CA CYS A 184 7.31 -15.13 6.92
C CYS A 184 8.23 -15.36 5.72
N SER A 185 8.47 -16.62 5.37
CA SER A 185 9.24 -16.97 4.17
C SER A 185 8.38 -17.72 3.16
N ALA A 186 8.59 -17.44 1.88
CA ALA A 186 8.05 -18.26 0.80
C ALA A 186 9.16 -19.19 0.32
N LYS A 187 8.99 -20.51 0.52
CA LYS A 187 9.72 -21.47 -0.31
C LYS A 187 9.04 -21.47 -1.67
N VAL A 188 9.72 -20.93 -2.65
CA VAL A 188 9.31 -21.08 -4.04
C VAL A 188 10.34 -21.96 -4.69
N ASP A 189 9.91 -23.13 -5.15
CA ASP A 189 10.74 -23.99 -6.00
C ASP A 189 10.83 -23.29 -7.37
N GLY A 190 11.91 -22.59 -7.61
CA GLY A 190 12.20 -21.82 -8.82
C GLY A 190 12.61 -20.37 -8.50
N GLU A 191 13.48 -19.83 -9.31
CA GLU A 191 13.85 -18.42 -9.26
C GLU A 191 12.64 -17.56 -9.61
N ILE A 192 11.96 -17.05 -8.58
CA ILE A 192 11.02 -15.95 -8.76
C ILE A 192 11.84 -14.68 -8.66
N GLU A 193 12.11 -14.05 -9.77
CA GLU A 193 12.42 -12.63 -9.78
C GLU A 193 11.18 -11.91 -9.25
N LEU A 194 11.23 -11.52 -7.98
CA LEU A 194 10.23 -10.61 -7.43
C LEU A 194 10.32 -9.34 -8.27
N PRO A 195 9.21 -8.89 -8.88
CA PRO A 195 9.26 -7.65 -9.62
C PRO A 195 9.71 -6.54 -8.69
N MET A 196 10.87 -5.95 -8.95
CA MET A 196 11.48 -4.87 -8.15
C MET A 196 10.56 -3.65 -7.98
N PHE A 197 9.40 -3.67 -8.63
CA PHE A 197 8.45 -2.56 -8.72
C PHE A 197 7.03 -2.95 -8.28
N SER A 198 6.89 -3.97 -7.44
CA SER A 198 5.60 -4.21 -6.78
C SER A 198 5.24 -3.02 -5.90
N PRO A 199 3.96 -2.61 -5.84
CA PRO A 199 3.51 -1.67 -4.81
C PRO A 199 3.95 -2.16 -3.44
N SER A 200 4.25 -1.23 -2.53
CA SER A 200 4.56 -1.59 -1.16
C SER A 200 3.42 -2.42 -0.57
N PRO A 201 3.70 -3.59 0.03
CA PRO A 201 2.67 -4.41 0.64
C PRO A 201 2.28 -3.92 2.03
N PHE A 202 2.81 -2.78 2.45
CA PHE A 202 2.48 -2.13 3.71
C PHE A 202 1.47 -1.00 3.49
N PHE A 203 0.52 -0.91 4.40
CA PHE A 203 -0.42 0.20 4.45
C PHE A 203 -0.71 0.56 5.91
N ARG A 204 -1.23 1.78 6.11
CA ARG A 204 -1.56 2.29 7.43
C ARG A 204 -3.05 2.58 7.55
N SER A 205 -3.54 2.39 8.78
CA SER A 205 -4.82 2.93 9.21
C SER A 205 -4.64 3.49 10.62
N GLY A 206 -4.72 4.79 10.75
CA GLY A 206 -4.28 5.47 11.96
C GLY A 206 -2.83 5.11 12.30
N GLU A 207 -2.59 4.69 13.52
CA GLU A 207 -1.26 4.27 13.98
C GLU A 207 -0.92 2.82 13.66
N LYS A 208 -1.88 2.00 13.26
CA LYS A 208 -1.66 0.60 12.94
C LYS A 208 -1.00 0.45 11.57
N LEU A 209 0.04 -0.37 11.52
CA LEU A 209 0.69 -0.83 10.30
C LEU A 209 0.15 -2.21 9.94
N TYR A 210 -0.17 -2.41 8.68
CA TYR A 210 -0.65 -3.67 8.14
C TYR A 210 0.24 -4.16 7.02
N PHE A 211 0.25 -5.49 6.84
CA PHE A 211 0.90 -6.17 5.74
C PHE A 211 -0.08 -7.09 5.02
N TYR A 212 0.00 -7.12 3.70
CA TYR A 212 -0.66 -8.14 2.89
C TYR A 212 0.35 -8.79 1.93
N ASP A 213 0.24 -10.10 1.78
CA ASP A 213 0.93 -10.80 0.68
C ASP A 213 0.00 -10.83 -0.54
N ARG A 214 0.50 -10.43 -1.68
CA ARG A 214 -0.28 -10.29 -2.92
C ARG A 214 -1.16 -11.50 -3.24
N PHE A 215 -0.65 -12.70 -3.00
CA PHE A 215 -1.32 -13.96 -3.35
C PHE A 215 -1.91 -14.69 -2.13
N SER A 216 -1.81 -14.12 -0.95
CA SER A 216 -2.35 -14.70 0.28
C SER A 216 -3.78 -14.22 0.53
N PRO A 217 -4.66 -15.07 1.07
CA PRO A 217 -5.96 -14.64 1.55
C PRO A 217 -5.90 -13.88 2.88
N TYR A 218 -4.72 -13.61 3.41
CA TYR A 218 -4.55 -13.02 4.74
C TYR A 218 -3.87 -11.66 4.67
N CYS A 219 -4.38 -10.74 5.52
CA CYS A 219 -3.74 -9.48 5.85
C CYS A 219 -3.50 -9.43 7.36
N PHE A 220 -2.38 -8.89 7.79
CA PHE A 220 -1.94 -8.91 9.18
C PHE A 220 -1.67 -7.50 9.68
N SER A 221 -2.02 -7.19 10.93
CA SER A 221 -1.47 -6.03 11.60
C SER A 221 -0.11 -6.39 12.22
N LEU A 222 0.78 -5.41 12.26
CA LEU A 222 2.16 -5.56 12.66
C LEU A 222 2.44 -4.70 13.90
N ASN A 223 3.24 -5.24 14.83
CA ASN A 223 3.60 -4.52 16.05
C ASN A 223 5.12 -4.28 16.18
N ASN A 224 5.53 -3.61 17.24
CA ASN A 224 6.92 -3.28 17.51
C ASN A 224 7.75 -4.44 18.10
N ASN A 225 7.14 -5.59 18.36
CA ASN A 225 7.83 -6.77 18.91
C ASN A 225 8.15 -7.81 17.83
N GLY A 226 7.92 -7.48 16.56
CA GLY A 226 8.11 -8.42 15.46
C GLY A 226 7.00 -9.48 15.35
N ILE A 227 5.83 -9.24 15.95
CA ILE A 227 4.70 -10.17 15.97
C ILE A 227 3.60 -9.65 15.05
N MET A 228 3.00 -10.56 14.28
CA MET A 228 1.78 -10.31 13.53
C MET A 228 0.58 -10.54 14.44
N SER A 229 -0.38 -9.62 14.41
CA SER A 229 -1.65 -9.73 15.14
C SER A 229 -2.82 -9.40 14.20
N ASP A 230 -4.06 -9.46 14.70
CA ASP A 230 -5.28 -9.10 13.97
C ASP A 230 -5.26 -9.58 12.49
N THR A 231 -5.83 -10.73 12.23
CA THR A 231 -5.85 -11.30 10.88
C THR A 231 -7.15 -10.99 10.19
N ILE A 232 -7.05 -10.44 8.98
CA ILE A 232 -8.18 -10.37 8.05
C ILE A 232 -8.04 -11.54 7.08
N LYS A 233 -9.03 -12.42 7.07
CA LYS A 233 -9.13 -13.52 6.11
C LYS A 233 -10.12 -13.20 5.02
N ILE A 234 -9.67 -13.24 3.79
CA ILE A 234 -10.52 -13.06 2.62
C ILE A 234 -10.96 -14.44 2.12
N LEU A 235 -12.23 -14.62 1.88
CA LEU A 235 -12.80 -15.83 1.29
C LEU A 235 -13.32 -15.52 -0.12
N SER A 236 -12.88 -16.32 -1.09
CA SER A 236 -13.40 -16.32 -2.45
C SER A 236 -12.95 -17.58 -3.19
N GLU A 237 -13.83 -18.16 -4.00
CA GLU A 237 -13.50 -19.25 -4.93
C GLU A 237 -12.54 -18.78 -6.04
N LYS A 238 -12.46 -17.47 -6.25
CA LYS A 238 -11.56 -16.84 -7.23
C LYS A 238 -10.16 -16.56 -6.71
N LEU A 239 -9.89 -16.83 -5.44
CA LEU A 239 -8.51 -16.74 -4.94
C LEU A 239 -7.61 -17.79 -5.60
N PRO A 240 -6.33 -17.47 -5.86
CA PRO A 240 -5.42 -18.41 -6.48
C PRO A 240 -5.06 -19.54 -5.51
N ASN A 241 -4.93 -20.74 -6.04
CA ASN A 241 -4.27 -21.83 -5.34
C ASN A 241 -2.75 -21.86 -5.68
N LYS A 242 -2.02 -22.77 -5.07
CA LYS A 242 -0.57 -22.90 -5.28
C LYS A 242 -0.21 -23.12 -6.76
N GLN A 243 -0.98 -23.94 -7.47
CA GLN A 243 -0.72 -24.23 -8.89
C GLN A 243 -0.93 -23.02 -9.79
N ASP A 244 -1.92 -22.18 -9.48
CA ASP A 244 -2.14 -20.93 -10.20
C ASP A 244 -0.93 -20.00 -10.04
N VAL A 245 -0.46 -19.83 -8.80
CA VAL A 245 0.70 -18.96 -8.50
C VAL A 245 1.96 -19.49 -9.18
N GLU A 246 2.24 -20.78 -9.10
CA GLU A 246 3.39 -21.40 -9.78
C GLU A 246 3.34 -21.23 -11.31
N LYS A 247 2.13 -21.35 -11.89
CA LYS A 247 1.92 -21.10 -13.32
C LYS A 247 2.21 -19.64 -13.67
N TRP A 248 1.70 -18.70 -12.88
CA TRP A 248 1.88 -17.26 -13.14
C TRP A 248 3.32 -16.81 -13.00
N VAL A 249 4.07 -17.43 -12.10
CA VAL A 249 5.51 -17.18 -11.96
C VAL A 249 6.26 -17.61 -13.20
N LYS A 250 5.96 -18.82 -13.71
CA LYS A 250 6.59 -19.35 -14.92
C LYS A 250 6.11 -18.68 -16.21
N GLN A 251 4.88 -18.20 -16.23
CA GLN A 251 4.20 -17.61 -17.38
C GLN A 251 3.38 -16.39 -16.97
N PRO A 252 3.99 -15.22 -16.69
CA PRO A 252 3.30 -14.03 -16.17
C PRO A 252 2.13 -13.55 -17.05
N GLN A 253 2.23 -13.71 -18.37
CA GLN A 253 1.16 -13.37 -19.29
C GLN A 253 -0.14 -14.15 -19.04
N SER A 254 -0.09 -15.33 -18.42
CA SER A 254 -1.27 -16.12 -18.09
C SER A 254 -2.15 -15.47 -16.99
N MET A 255 -1.63 -14.49 -16.24
CA MET A 255 -2.43 -13.67 -15.34
C MET A 255 -3.43 -12.77 -16.07
N GLN A 256 -3.16 -12.42 -17.32
CA GLN A 256 -4.02 -11.52 -18.10
C GLN A 256 -5.30 -12.22 -18.62
N THR A 257 -5.29 -13.54 -18.67
CA THR A 257 -6.39 -14.34 -19.22
C THR A 257 -7.15 -15.17 -18.18
N THR A 258 -6.78 -15.05 -16.91
CA THR A 258 -7.44 -15.79 -15.83
C THR A 258 -8.67 -15.03 -15.31
N ASP A 259 -9.69 -15.77 -14.90
CA ASP A 259 -10.86 -15.22 -14.18
C ASP A 259 -10.63 -15.08 -12.66
N LYS A 260 -9.47 -15.50 -12.19
CA LYS A 260 -9.08 -15.46 -10.79
C LYS A 260 -8.58 -14.09 -10.35
N ILE A 261 -8.57 -13.89 -9.05
CA ILE A 261 -7.92 -12.75 -8.39
C ILE A 261 -6.41 -12.95 -8.48
N THR A 262 -5.72 -12.07 -9.20
CA THR A 262 -4.27 -12.14 -9.40
C THR A 262 -3.50 -11.35 -8.35
N GLY A 263 -4.15 -10.91 -7.30
CA GLY A 263 -3.53 -10.37 -6.10
C GLY A 263 -4.31 -9.25 -5.44
N ILE A 264 -4.01 -9.01 -4.18
CA ILE A 264 -4.42 -7.80 -3.45
C ILE A 264 -3.50 -6.67 -3.90
N THR A 265 -4.06 -5.52 -4.22
CA THR A 265 -3.32 -4.34 -4.68
C THR A 265 -3.38 -3.17 -3.71
N ALA A 266 -4.41 -3.11 -2.87
CA ALA A 266 -4.54 -2.11 -1.82
C ALA A 266 -5.50 -2.60 -0.73
N LEU A 267 -5.26 -2.14 0.49
CA LEU A 267 -6.15 -2.32 1.62
C LEU A 267 -6.05 -1.10 2.53
N TYR A 268 -7.19 -0.50 2.84
CA TYR A 268 -7.27 0.69 3.68
C TYR A 268 -8.47 0.63 4.61
N PHE A 269 -8.34 1.29 5.75
CA PHE A 269 -9.42 1.51 6.69
C PHE A 269 -9.63 3.01 6.87
N ALA A 270 -10.89 3.41 6.93
CA ALA A 270 -11.28 4.76 7.29
C ALA A 270 -12.58 4.66 8.10
N ASP A 271 -12.57 5.18 9.32
CA ASP A 271 -13.65 5.01 10.28
C ASP A 271 -14.00 3.52 10.46
N ASN A 272 -15.25 3.14 10.28
CA ASN A 272 -15.68 1.74 10.32
C ASN A 272 -15.72 1.08 8.92
N SER A 273 -15.07 1.67 7.96
CA SER A 273 -15.07 1.19 6.58
C SER A 273 -13.75 0.52 6.22
N MET A 274 -13.80 -0.63 5.56
CA MET A 274 -12.65 -1.33 5.02
C MET A 274 -12.77 -1.40 3.49
N TYR A 275 -11.74 -0.91 2.82
CA TYR A 275 -11.63 -0.96 1.36
C TYR A 275 -10.53 -1.93 0.96
N ILE A 276 -10.82 -2.81 0.00
CA ILE A 276 -9.83 -3.72 -0.60
C ILE A 276 -9.91 -3.59 -2.11
N SER A 277 -8.75 -3.46 -2.74
CA SER A 277 -8.61 -3.52 -4.19
C SER A 277 -7.90 -4.82 -4.60
N PHE A 278 -8.38 -5.43 -5.67
CA PHE A 278 -7.82 -6.63 -6.25
C PHE A 278 -7.39 -6.39 -7.68
N ALA A 279 -6.32 -7.03 -8.10
CA ALA A 279 -6.02 -7.24 -9.50
C ALA A 279 -6.87 -8.42 -9.99
N SER A 280 -7.86 -8.14 -10.83
CA SER A 280 -8.73 -9.15 -11.46
C SER A 280 -9.34 -8.58 -12.72
N GLN A 281 -9.87 -9.44 -13.60
CA GLN A 281 -10.56 -8.97 -14.81
C GLN A 281 -11.97 -8.42 -14.55
N THR A 282 -12.64 -8.84 -13.48
CA THR A 282 -14.08 -8.64 -13.34
C THR A 282 -14.52 -7.91 -12.06
N ARG A 283 -13.74 -7.98 -10.98
CA ARG A 283 -14.13 -7.41 -9.68
C ARG A 283 -12.91 -6.82 -9.00
N ASN A 284 -12.75 -5.52 -9.12
CA ASN A 284 -11.51 -4.90 -8.71
C ASN A 284 -11.54 -4.30 -7.31
N LYS A 285 -12.71 -4.03 -6.73
CA LYS A 285 -12.83 -3.28 -5.47
C LYS A 285 -13.93 -3.83 -4.59
N VAL A 286 -13.65 -3.93 -3.30
CA VAL A 286 -14.61 -4.34 -2.28
C VAL A 286 -14.61 -3.30 -1.17
N LEU A 287 -15.77 -2.90 -0.72
CA LEU A 287 -16.00 -2.04 0.42
C LEU A 287 -16.84 -2.78 1.46
N CYS A 288 -16.39 -2.79 2.70
CA CYS A 288 -17.16 -3.27 3.83
C CYS A 288 -17.42 -2.09 4.76
N LEU A 289 -18.69 -1.78 5.01
CA LEU A 289 -19.14 -0.68 5.86
C LEU A 289 -19.68 -1.25 7.17
N ASN A 290 -19.19 -0.78 8.31
CA ASN A 290 -19.75 -1.11 9.64
C ASN A 290 -19.99 -2.61 9.87
N ASN A 291 -19.08 -3.47 9.41
CA ASN A 291 -19.23 -4.93 9.43
C ASN A 291 -20.49 -5.47 8.72
N GLN A 292 -21.07 -4.68 7.82
CA GLN A 292 -22.16 -5.11 6.97
C GLN A 292 -21.67 -6.04 5.86
N LYS A 293 -22.61 -6.56 5.07
CA LYS A 293 -22.30 -7.36 3.90
C LYS A 293 -21.39 -6.59 2.94
N PRO A 294 -20.32 -7.19 2.43
CA PRO A 294 -19.40 -6.51 1.52
C PRO A 294 -20.12 -6.03 0.25
N ILE A 295 -19.65 -4.91 -0.27
CA ILE A 295 -20.10 -4.31 -1.52
C ILE A 295 -18.99 -4.47 -2.54
N VAL A 296 -19.28 -5.07 -3.70
CA VAL A 296 -18.37 -5.10 -4.85
C VAL A 296 -18.76 -4.01 -5.83
N PHE A 297 -17.78 -3.26 -6.31
CA PHE A 297 -18.00 -2.17 -7.25
C PHE A 297 -16.81 -1.98 -8.17
N ASN A 298 -17.05 -1.41 -9.35
CA ASN A 298 -16.03 -1.08 -10.34
C ASN A 298 -15.74 0.42 -10.40
N SER A 299 -16.70 1.24 -10.03
CA SER A 299 -16.58 2.70 -10.00
C SER A 299 -17.36 3.27 -8.83
N PHE A 300 -16.91 4.40 -8.30
CA PHE A 300 -17.71 5.21 -7.40
C PHE A 300 -18.59 6.13 -8.22
N ILE A 301 -19.87 6.18 -7.88
CA ILE A 301 -20.76 7.23 -8.36
C ILE A 301 -21.20 7.99 -7.12
N ASN A 302 -20.82 9.24 -7.03
CA ASN A 302 -21.50 10.14 -6.12
C ASN A 302 -22.84 10.53 -6.73
N ASP A 303 -23.87 10.68 -5.89
CA ASP A 303 -25.20 11.19 -6.26
C ASP A 303 -25.09 12.40 -7.20
N ARG A 304 -24.99 12.15 -8.52
CA ARG A 304 -24.97 13.11 -9.63
C ARG A 304 -23.70 13.95 -9.86
N THR A 305 -22.62 13.80 -9.11
CA THR A 305 -21.56 14.82 -9.17
C THR A 305 -20.14 14.36 -9.46
N MET A 306 -19.82 13.08 -9.35
CA MET A 306 -18.44 12.68 -9.58
C MET A 306 -18.32 11.22 -10.00
N HIS A 307 -17.89 10.96 -11.23
CA HIS A 307 -17.39 9.65 -11.63
C HIS A 307 -15.96 9.52 -11.08
N LEU A 308 -15.84 8.91 -9.91
CA LEU A 308 -14.54 8.60 -9.33
C LEU A 308 -14.13 7.19 -9.76
N ASN A 309 -13.51 7.09 -10.92
CA ASN A 309 -12.86 5.85 -11.35
C ASN A 309 -11.47 5.76 -10.70
N GLN A 310 -11.40 5.76 -9.36
CA GLN A 310 -10.13 6.02 -8.73
C GLN A 310 -9.65 4.89 -7.85
N VAL A 311 -8.36 4.67 -7.92
CA VAL A 311 -7.61 3.86 -7.01
C VAL A 311 -7.46 4.65 -5.69
N ILE A 312 -7.73 3.99 -4.57
CA ILE A 312 -7.41 4.53 -3.26
C ILE A 312 -5.91 4.36 -3.03
N TYR A 313 -5.27 5.41 -2.56
CA TYR A 313 -3.84 5.45 -2.30
C TYR A 313 -3.49 5.54 -0.82
N ALA A 314 -4.42 5.99 0.00
CA ALA A 314 -4.24 6.13 1.44
C ALA A 314 -5.59 6.21 2.16
N SER A 315 -5.54 6.20 3.49
CA SER A 315 -6.65 6.60 4.35
C SER A 315 -6.15 7.54 5.45
N TYR A 316 -7.01 8.42 5.91
CA TYR A 316 -6.73 9.35 6.98
C TYR A 316 -8.02 9.74 7.69
N ASP A 317 -8.07 9.59 9.01
CA ASP A 317 -9.30 9.73 9.81
C ASP A 317 -10.45 8.93 9.17
N ASN A 318 -11.55 9.59 8.88
CA ASN A 318 -12.75 8.99 8.28
C ASN A 318 -12.73 9.01 6.74
N TYR A 319 -11.60 9.36 6.10
CA TYR A 319 -11.51 9.53 4.67
C TYR A 319 -10.65 8.48 4.01
N MET A 320 -11.13 7.99 2.88
CA MET A 320 -10.32 7.35 1.86
C MET A 320 -9.73 8.43 0.94
N ILE A 321 -8.49 8.24 0.51
CA ILE A 321 -7.73 9.25 -0.22
C ILE A 321 -7.38 8.74 -1.61
N SER A 322 -7.68 9.56 -2.59
CA SER A 322 -7.29 9.41 -3.98
C SER A 322 -6.67 10.71 -4.49
N TYR A 323 -6.26 10.73 -5.73
CA TYR A 323 -5.90 11.97 -6.42
C TYR A 323 -6.44 11.98 -7.84
N MET A 324 -6.56 13.16 -8.41
CA MET A 324 -6.95 13.39 -9.79
C MET A 324 -6.03 14.42 -10.43
N PRO A 325 -5.50 14.19 -11.65
CA PRO A 325 -4.80 15.22 -12.40
C PRO A 325 -5.66 16.50 -12.54
N ALA A 326 -5.02 17.65 -12.51
CA ALA A 326 -5.74 18.92 -12.51
C ALA A 326 -6.58 19.14 -13.79
N ASP A 327 -6.05 18.75 -14.95
CA ASP A 327 -6.74 18.81 -16.23
C ASP A 327 -7.97 17.89 -16.27
N GLU A 328 -7.88 16.69 -15.70
CA GLU A 328 -9.01 15.77 -15.54
C GLU A 328 -10.06 16.34 -14.60
N PHE A 329 -9.63 16.91 -13.46
CA PHE A 329 -10.53 17.56 -12.52
C PHE A 329 -11.29 18.72 -13.16
N ILE A 330 -10.64 19.56 -13.95
CA ILE A 330 -11.26 20.65 -14.70
C ILE A 330 -12.26 20.11 -15.73
N SER A 331 -11.91 19.07 -16.46
CA SER A 331 -12.74 18.46 -17.51
C SER A 331 -14.05 17.89 -16.96
N ASN A 332 -14.03 17.41 -15.73
CA ASN A 332 -15.21 16.84 -15.04
C ASN A 332 -16.08 17.89 -14.32
N LYS A 333 -15.78 19.19 -14.47
CA LYS A 333 -16.44 20.29 -13.78
C LYS A 333 -17.97 20.31 -13.88
N SER A 334 -18.54 19.86 -14.99
CA SER A 334 -20.00 19.85 -15.20
C SER A 334 -20.73 18.96 -14.18
N PHE A 335 -20.06 17.94 -13.66
CA PHE A 335 -20.62 16.95 -12.73
C PHE A 335 -20.46 17.31 -11.26
N TYR A 336 -19.83 18.44 -10.94
CA TYR A 336 -19.43 18.79 -9.56
C TYR A 336 -20.50 19.60 -8.84
N SER A 337 -20.47 19.52 -7.50
CA SER A 337 -21.16 20.45 -6.59
C SER A 337 -20.66 21.90 -6.82
N ALA A 338 -21.37 22.87 -6.27
CA ALA A 338 -20.99 24.28 -6.42
C ALA A 338 -19.57 24.55 -5.89
N ASP A 339 -19.19 23.96 -4.77
CA ASP A 339 -17.87 24.14 -4.15
C ASP A 339 -16.75 23.53 -5.01
N LEU A 340 -16.93 22.31 -5.49
CA LEU A 340 -15.97 21.67 -6.37
C LEU A 340 -15.87 22.38 -7.74
N LYS A 341 -16.98 22.93 -8.24
CA LYS A 341 -16.98 23.78 -9.44
C LYS A 341 -16.17 25.06 -9.24
N ALA A 342 -16.27 25.69 -8.09
CA ALA A 342 -15.48 26.87 -7.76
C ALA A 342 -13.98 26.51 -7.77
N ILE A 343 -13.58 25.39 -7.15
CA ILE A 343 -12.20 24.90 -7.22
C ILE A 343 -11.76 24.69 -8.66
N ALA A 344 -12.51 23.91 -9.44
CA ALA A 344 -12.18 23.60 -10.82
C ALA A 344 -12.10 24.83 -11.74
N THR A 345 -12.69 25.97 -11.33
CA THR A 345 -12.62 27.23 -12.08
C THR A 345 -11.33 27.99 -11.78
N ASN A 346 -10.75 27.82 -10.60
CA ASN A 346 -9.63 28.61 -10.11
C ASN A 346 -8.26 27.93 -10.27
N ILE A 347 -8.22 26.66 -10.67
CA ILE A 347 -6.98 25.93 -10.92
C ILE A 347 -6.64 25.92 -12.41
N LYS A 348 -5.37 25.67 -12.72
CA LYS A 348 -4.87 25.54 -14.11
C LYS A 348 -4.68 24.06 -14.46
N PRO A 349 -4.73 23.71 -15.77
CA PRO A 349 -4.51 22.32 -16.20
C PRO A 349 -3.13 21.76 -15.85
N ASP A 350 -2.13 22.60 -15.71
CA ASP A 350 -0.74 22.28 -15.35
C ASP A 350 -0.47 22.38 -13.83
N SER A 351 -1.51 22.59 -13.03
CA SER A 351 -1.39 22.56 -11.55
C SER A 351 -1.06 21.17 -11.05
N ASN A 352 -0.55 21.10 -9.83
CA ASN A 352 -0.38 19.85 -9.12
C ASN A 352 -1.70 19.05 -9.04
N PRO A 353 -1.65 17.72 -8.95
CA PRO A 353 -2.86 16.90 -8.80
C PRO A 353 -3.70 17.34 -7.60
N ILE A 354 -5.00 17.18 -7.73
CA ILE A 354 -5.96 17.44 -6.66
C ILE A 354 -6.08 16.19 -5.81
N ILE A 355 -5.86 16.31 -4.52
CA ILE A 355 -6.13 15.22 -3.57
C ILE A 355 -7.62 15.19 -3.28
N ILE A 356 -8.21 14.03 -3.47
CA ILE A 356 -9.63 13.80 -3.22
C ILE A 356 -9.77 12.94 -1.97
N MET A 357 -10.45 13.49 -0.98
CA MET A 357 -10.80 12.81 0.26
C MET A 357 -12.31 12.54 0.25
N TYR A 358 -12.71 11.30 0.52
CA TYR A 358 -14.11 10.93 0.56
C TYR A 358 -14.40 9.92 1.66
N SER A 359 -15.56 10.07 2.27
CA SER A 359 -16.11 9.14 3.25
C SER A 359 -17.37 8.44 2.67
N PHE A 360 -17.63 7.24 3.15
CA PHE A 360 -18.79 6.45 2.76
C PHE A 360 -19.91 6.53 3.80
N LYS A 361 -21.16 6.30 3.35
CA LYS A 361 -22.33 6.19 4.24
C LYS A 361 -22.49 4.78 4.73
#